data_0fcef91fc429ad6128204c83877ea58d
#
_entry.id   0fcef91fc429ad6128204c83877ea58d
#
_cell.length_a   1.000
_cell.length_b   1.000
_cell.length_c   1.000
_cell.angle_alpha   90.00
_cell.angle_beta   90.00
_cell.angle_gamma   90.00
#
_symmetry.space_group_name_H-M   'P 1'
#
loop_
_entity.id
_entity.type
_entity.pdbx_description
1 polymer ?
#
loop_
_entity_poly.entity_id
_entity_poly.type
_entity_poly.pdbx_seq_one_letter_code
_entity_poly.pdbx_strand_id
1 'polypeptide(L)'
;MKGMQKIKRGKSFAGVVQYALKPGSHHKSDPIVIGGNMLGDSALELIAEFDSTKHLRQDVAKPVWHNSLRLPNGESLTAEQWSSIADDYMRRMGFGDTHLRCYVLHDDSAGQHIHIIASRIDIAGGKLYLGRNENLISTRIISELEIAHGLTVTKTAPSITPKQQKRRKVSRNEQMLSERTGLPSPKEALQLILDKSLADTPDLLTFIKRLEEAKVGWTANIASTGKMNGFSFEYRDIAFKASQLGKSYSWANLINRLNYNPDHLEALRTNTPAKDH
;
A
#
# COMPACT_ATOMS: atom_id res chain seq x y z
N MET A 1 12.99 9.82 -9.32
CA MET A 1 12.42 8.69 -10.11
C MET A 1 11.12 8.24 -9.46
N LYS A 2 10.21 7.69 -10.20
CA LYS A 2 8.97 7.12 -9.63
C LYS A 2 8.48 5.94 -10.46
N GLY A 3 7.74 5.03 -9.83
CA GLY A 3 6.96 4.03 -10.54
C GLY A 3 5.75 4.70 -11.20
N MET A 4 5.60 4.51 -12.50
CA MET A 4 4.51 5.13 -13.27
C MET A 4 3.15 4.51 -12.95
N GLN A 5 3.14 3.23 -12.76
CA GLN A 5 1.94 2.42 -12.56
C GLN A 5 2.18 1.35 -11.51
N LYS A 6 1.11 0.80 -11.00
CA LYS A 6 1.21 -0.42 -10.20
C LYS A 6 1.85 -1.53 -11.04
N ILE A 7 2.62 -2.38 -10.38
CA ILE A 7 3.16 -3.59 -10.97
C ILE A 7 2.01 -4.43 -11.53
N LYS A 8 2.14 -4.84 -12.78
CA LYS A 8 1.14 -5.63 -13.50
C LYS A 8 1.63 -7.04 -13.75
N ARG A 9 0.70 -7.98 -13.74
CA ARG A 9 0.94 -9.38 -14.12
C ARG A 9 0.05 -9.74 -15.29
N GLY A 10 0.61 -10.45 -16.25
CA GLY A 10 -0.07 -10.83 -17.48
C GLY A 10 0.07 -12.30 -17.83
N LYS A 11 -0.74 -12.73 -18.77
CA LYS A 11 -0.74 -14.10 -19.31
C LYS A 11 0.19 -14.24 -20.52
N SER A 12 0.33 -13.18 -21.33
CA SER A 12 1.02 -13.18 -22.61
C SER A 12 2.25 -12.29 -22.59
N PHE A 13 3.42 -12.86 -22.87
CA PHE A 13 4.63 -12.09 -23.10
C PHE A 13 4.57 -11.32 -24.43
N ALA A 14 3.97 -11.91 -25.47
CA ALA A 14 3.82 -11.26 -26.76
C ALA A 14 3.13 -9.90 -26.65
N GLY A 15 2.04 -9.82 -25.92
CA GLY A 15 1.29 -8.59 -25.75
C GLY A 15 2.09 -7.46 -25.13
N VAL A 16 2.81 -7.74 -24.04
CA VAL A 16 3.59 -6.71 -23.31
C VAL A 16 4.86 -6.34 -24.07
N VAL A 17 5.55 -7.28 -24.70
CA VAL A 17 6.76 -7.02 -25.49
C VAL A 17 6.43 -6.18 -26.72
N GLN A 18 5.40 -6.53 -27.45
CA GLN A 18 4.93 -5.76 -28.62
C GLN A 18 4.49 -4.35 -28.22
N TYR A 19 3.77 -4.21 -27.10
CA TYR A 19 3.39 -2.90 -26.57
C TYR A 19 4.61 -2.03 -26.23
N ALA A 20 5.61 -2.59 -25.55
CA ALA A 20 6.79 -1.84 -25.13
C ALA A 20 7.70 -1.44 -26.30
N LEU A 21 7.79 -2.25 -27.34
CA LEU A 21 8.65 -2.00 -28.51
C LEU A 21 7.94 -1.28 -29.67
N LYS A 22 6.64 -1.02 -29.56
CA LYS A 22 5.87 -0.34 -30.60
C LYS A 22 6.29 1.12 -30.72
N PRO A 23 6.73 1.59 -31.90
CA PRO A 23 6.95 3.00 -32.13
C PRO A 23 5.67 3.82 -32.00
N GLY A 24 5.79 5.03 -31.46
CA GLY A 24 4.66 5.94 -31.28
C GLY A 24 5.06 7.39 -31.56
N SER A 25 4.11 8.20 -32.01
CA SER A 25 4.33 9.61 -32.34
C SER A 25 4.73 10.49 -31.14
N HIS A 26 4.47 10.01 -29.92
CA HIS A 26 4.83 10.69 -28.67
C HIS A 26 6.27 10.39 -28.22
N HIS A 27 6.96 9.43 -28.85
CA HIS A 27 8.36 9.15 -28.57
C HIS A 27 9.28 10.11 -29.35
N LYS A 28 10.33 10.58 -28.70
CA LYS A 28 11.40 11.36 -29.36
C LYS A 28 12.28 10.45 -30.21
N SER A 29 12.39 9.19 -29.87
CA SER A 29 13.10 8.14 -30.58
C SER A 29 12.36 6.81 -30.42
N ASP A 30 12.59 5.85 -31.31
CA ASP A 30 11.97 4.54 -31.21
C ASP A 30 12.37 3.83 -29.92
N PRO A 31 11.46 3.06 -29.30
CA PRO A 31 11.78 2.23 -28.15
C PRO A 31 12.91 1.24 -28.47
N ILE A 32 13.86 1.11 -27.55
CA ILE A 32 15.00 0.19 -27.69
C ILE A 32 15.21 -0.65 -26.44
N VAL A 33 15.68 -1.87 -26.63
CA VAL A 33 16.12 -2.73 -25.53
C VAL A 33 17.51 -2.27 -25.09
N ILE A 34 17.66 -1.93 -23.81
CA ILE A 34 18.89 -1.35 -23.28
C ILE A 34 19.60 -2.25 -22.27
N GLY A 35 18.97 -3.32 -21.85
CA GLY A 35 19.56 -4.20 -20.84
C GLY A 35 18.66 -5.38 -20.48
N GLY A 36 19.08 -6.08 -19.46
CA GLY A 36 18.49 -7.34 -19.00
C GLY A 36 19.47 -8.49 -19.12
N ASN A 37 18.95 -9.70 -19.07
CA ASN A 37 19.74 -10.93 -19.15
C ASN A 37 19.34 -11.84 -20.30
N MET A 38 18.64 -11.30 -21.30
CA MET A 38 18.16 -12.05 -22.47
C MET A 38 19.12 -11.90 -23.65
N LEU A 39 19.13 -12.89 -24.53
CA LEU A 39 20.03 -12.93 -25.70
C LEU A 39 19.48 -12.10 -26.88
N GLY A 40 18.15 -12.10 -27.06
CA GLY A 40 17.49 -11.37 -28.15
C GLY A 40 17.29 -9.89 -27.83
N ASP A 41 17.14 -9.10 -28.87
CA ASP A 41 16.83 -7.66 -28.80
C ASP A 41 15.65 -7.26 -29.69
N SER A 42 15.16 -8.14 -30.52
CA SER A 42 13.92 -7.98 -31.30
C SER A 42 12.70 -8.53 -30.56
N ALA A 43 11.53 -8.02 -30.93
CA ALA A 43 10.27 -8.49 -30.32
C ALA A 43 10.08 -10.01 -30.46
N LEU A 44 10.33 -10.56 -31.64
CA LEU A 44 10.18 -12.00 -31.90
C LEU A 44 11.14 -12.84 -31.05
N GLU A 45 12.40 -12.45 -30.96
CA GLU A 45 13.41 -13.17 -30.17
C GLU A 45 13.09 -13.12 -28.68
N LEU A 46 12.73 -11.94 -28.14
CA LEU A 46 12.37 -11.79 -26.74
C LEU A 46 11.12 -12.60 -26.37
N ILE A 47 10.10 -12.58 -27.23
CA ILE A 47 8.88 -13.37 -27.02
C ILE A 47 9.21 -14.86 -26.98
N ALA A 48 10.03 -15.35 -27.90
CA ALA A 48 10.43 -16.76 -27.94
C ALA A 48 11.20 -17.18 -26.67
N GLU A 49 12.15 -16.36 -26.22
CA GLU A 49 12.87 -16.62 -24.96
C GLU A 49 11.95 -16.62 -23.74
N PHE A 50 11.07 -15.62 -23.62
CA PHE A 50 10.11 -15.57 -22.53
C PHE A 50 9.13 -16.74 -22.54
N ASP A 51 8.61 -17.09 -23.71
CA ASP A 51 7.65 -18.21 -23.85
C ASP A 51 8.26 -19.55 -23.47
N SER A 52 9.59 -19.72 -23.62
CA SER A 52 10.28 -20.91 -23.16
C SER A 52 10.16 -21.14 -21.65
N THR A 53 9.99 -20.08 -20.85
CA THR A 53 9.81 -20.21 -19.40
C THR A 53 8.48 -20.84 -19.01
N LYS A 54 7.46 -20.69 -19.83
CA LYS A 54 6.11 -21.25 -19.57
C LYS A 54 6.11 -22.78 -19.51
N HIS A 55 7.00 -23.42 -20.23
CA HIS A 55 7.13 -24.89 -20.24
C HIS A 55 7.62 -25.44 -18.89
N LEU A 56 8.32 -24.65 -18.11
CA LEU A 56 8.82 -25.05 -16.80
C LEU A 56 7.72 -25.09 -15.72
N ARG A 57 6.69 -24.26 -15.88
CA ARG A 57 5.60 -24.10 -14.91
C ARG A 57 4.28 -23.79 -15.61
N GLN A 58 3.68 -24.81 -16.20
CA GLN A 58 2.40 -24.69 -16.93
C GLN A 58 1.21 -24.36 -16.00
N ASP A 59 1.35 -24.60 -14.72
CA ASP A 59 0.38 -24.25 -13.67
C ASP A 59 0.29 -22.74 -13.39
N VAL A 60 1.27 -21.93 -13.84
CA VAL A 60 1.30 -20.50 -13.60
C VAL A 60 0.49 -19.75 -14.64
N ALA A 61 -0.69 -19.28 -14.25
CA ALA A 61 -1.62 -18.56 -15.13
C ALA A 61 -1.12 -17.17 -15.59
N LYS A 62 -0.32 -16.49 -14.76
CA LYS A 62 0.18 -15.14 -15.04
C LYS A 62 1.71 -15.07 -14.86
N PRO A 63 2.49 -15.59 -15.82
CA PRO A 63 3.94 -15.60 -15.71
C PRO A 63 4.61 -14.25 -15.97
N VAL A 64 3.93 -13.32 -16.63
CA VAL A 64 4.47 -12.00 -16.98
C VAL A 64 4.46 -11.07 -15.76
N TRP A 65 5.59 -10.41 -15.53
CA TRP A 65 5.72 -9.30 -14.60
C TRP A 65 6.15 -8.04 -15.37
N HIS A 66 5.45 -6.93 -15.16
CA HIS A 66 5.72 -5.68 -15.86
C HIS A 66 5.62 -4.50 -14.91
N ASN A 67 6.63 -3.66 -14.95
CA ASN A 67 6.65 -2.38 -14.24
C ASN A 67 7.39 -1.31 -15.04
N SER A 68 7.16 -0.05 -14.75
CA SER A 68 7.82 1.08 -15.38
C SER A 68 8.41 2.01 -14.35
N LEU A 69 9.61 2.50 -14.63
CA LEU A 69 10.30 3.52 -13.83
C LEU A 69 10.48 4.77 -14.68
N ARG A 70 10.12 5.94 -14.15
CA ARG A 70 10.19 7.22 -14.84
C ARG A 70 11.04 8.23 -14.10
N LEU A 71 11.85 8.99 -14.83
CA LEU A 71 12.52 10.16 -14.30
C LEU A 71 11.58 11.38 -14.25
N PRO A 72 11.88 12.38 -13.41
CA PRO A 72 11.26 13.70 -13.50
C PRO A 72 11.43 14.29 -14.91
N ASN A 73 10.48 15.13 -15.31
CA ASN A 73 10.56 15.79 -16.62
C ASN A 73 11.83 16.64 -16.73
N GLY A 74 12.50 16.56 -17.88
CA GLY A 74 13.75 17.25 -18.15
C GLY A 74 15.01 16.53 -17.68
N GLU A 75 14.89 15.42 -16.96
CA GLU A 75 16.03 14.56 -16.60
C GLU A 75 16.19 13.41 -17.59
N SER A 76 17.43 13.01 -17.82
CA SER A 76 17.76 11.87 -18.66
C SER A 76 18.96 11.11 -18.11
N LEU A 77 19.02 9.82 -18.42
CA LEU A 77 20.13 8.92 -18.09
C LEU A 77 20.60 8.22 -19.36
N THR A 78 21.85 7.77 -19.35
CA THR A 78 22.38 6.91 -20.42
C THR A 78 21.73 5.52 -20.33
N ALA A 79 21.81 4.76 -21.43
CA ALA A 79 21.33 3.38 -21.44
C ALA A 79 22.02 2.52 -20.37
N GLU A 80 23.32 2.69 -20.17
CA GLU A 80 24.11 1.99 -19.16
C GLU A 80 23.68 2.34 -17.74
N GLN A 81 23.41 3.61 -17.46
CA GLN A 81 22.91 4.06 -16.16
C GLN A 81 21.53 3.48 -15.87
N TRP A 82 20.62 3.50 -16.86
CA TRP A 82 19.31 2.89 -16.74
C TRP A 82 19.38 1.39 -16.51
N SER A 83 20.23 0.70 -17.24
CA SER A 83 20.44 -0.75 -17.09
C SER A 83 20.95 -1.10 -15.70
N SER A 84 21.90 -0.35 -15.17
CA SER A 84 22.45 -0.51 -13.82
C SER A 84 21.37 -0.29 -12.74
N ILE A 85 20.58 0.74 -12.89
CA ILE A 85 19.46 1.05 -11.97
C ILE A 85 18.40 -0.07 -12.01
N ALA A 86 18.04 -0.53 -13.21
CA ALA A 86 17.06 -1.60 -13.37
C ALA A 86 17.54 -2.93 -12.78
N ASP A 87 18.82 -3.27 -12.96
CA ASP A 87 19.42 -4.46 -12.35
C ASP A 87 19.38 -4.38 -10.82
N ASP A 88 19.72 -3.24 -10.25
CA ASP A 88 19.67 -3.00 -8.81
C ASP A 88 18.22 -3.06 -8.30
N TYR A 89 17.27 -2.48 -9.03
CA TYR A 89 15.84 -2.55 -8.72
C TYR A 89 15.32 -3.98 -8.71
N MET A 90 15.65 -4.77 -9.72
CA MET A 90 15.19 -6.16 -9.83
C MET A 90 15.79 -7.04 -8.72
N ARG A 91 17.06 -6.86 -8.40
CA ARG A 91 17.70 -7.55 -7.28
C ARG A 91 17.04 -7.22 -5.95
N ARG A 92 16.79 -5.94 -5.67
CA ARG A 92 16.14 -5.48 -4.44
C ARG A 92 14.67 -5.92 -4.34
N MET A 93 14.00 -6.09 -5.49
CA MET A 93 12.64 -6.64 -5.56
C MET A 93 12.59 -8.14 -5.26
N GLY A 94 13.73 -8.84 -5.33
CA GLY A 94 13.83 -10.26 -5.04
C GLY A 94 13.90 -11.18 -6.26
N PHE A 95 14.12 -10.63 -7.46
CA PHE A 95 14.41 -11.43 -8.64
C PHE A 95 15.85 -11.95 -8.62
N GLY A 96 16.01 -13.23 -8.96
CA GLY A 96 17.34 -13.81 -9.14
C GLY A 96 17.91 -13.56 -10.54
N ASP A 97 19.21 -13.84 -10.72
CA ASP A 97 19.90 -13.63 -11.99
C ASP A 97 19.38 -14.52 -13.13
N THR A 98 18.65 -15.57 -12.82
CA THR A 98 18.07 -16.52 -13.77
C THR A 98 16.58 -16.31 -14.02
N HIS A 99 15.96 -15.26 -13.48
CA HIS A 99 14.69 -14.77 -13.96
C HIS A 99 14.92 -13.94 -15.22
N LEU A 100 14.40 -14.40 -16.36
CA LEU A 100 14.52 -13.68 -17.64
C LEU A 100 13.87 -12.31 -17.56
N ARG A 101 14.57 -11.30 -18.03
CA ARG A 101 14.09 -9.92 -18.04
C ARG A 101 14.75 -9.09 -19.12
N CYS A 102 14.03 -8.11 -19.62
CA CYS A 102 14.54 -7.07 -20.50
C CYS A 102 14.04 -5.69 -20.08
N TYR A 103 14.82 -4.68 -20.43
CA TYR A 103 14.51 -3.28 -20.18
C TYR A 103 14.38 -2.55 -21.48
N VAL A 104 13.27 -1.86 -21.68
CA VAL A 104 12.98 -1.09 -22.89
C VAL A 104 12.92 0.38 -22.55
N LEU A 105 13.79 1.18 -23.19
CA LEU A 105 13.83 2.62 -23.00
C LEU A 105 12.80 3.32 -23.87
N HIS A 106 12.02 4.19 -23.24
CA HIS A 106 11.12 5.14 -23.89
C HIS A 106 11.58 6.56 -23.55
N ASP A 107 11.73 7.39 -24.57
CA ASP A 107 12.03 8.80 -24.42
C ASP A 107 10.85 9.62 -24.93
N ASP A 108 9.93 9.95 -24.03
CA ASP A 108 8.71 10.69 -24.30
C ASP A 108 8.87 12.17 -23.95
N SER A 109 7.98 13.00 -24.52
CA SER A 109 7.83 14.40 -24.11
C SER A 109 7.50 14.60 -22.64
N ALA A 110 6.85 13.61 -22.01
CA ALA A 110 6.49 13.61 -20.59
C ALA A 110 7.61 13.11 -19.66
N GLY A 111 8.78 12.75 -20.18
CA GLY A 111 9.96 12.30 -19.44
C GLY A 111 10.43 10.91 -19.83
N GLN A 112 11.73 10.70 -19.70
CA GLN A 112 12.38 9.44 -19.99
C GLN A 112 11.97 8.36 -19.00
N HIS A 113 11.65 7.17 -19.48
CA HIS A 113 11.28 6.03 -18.63
C HIS A 113 11.68 4.72 -19.27
N ILE A 114 11.75 3.67 -18.45
CA ILE A 114 11.96 2.31 -18.90
C ILE A 114 10.76 1.44 -18.57
N HIS A 115 10.48 0.47 -19.45
CA HIS A 115 9.63 -0.67 -19.16
C HIS A 115 10.50 -1.84 -18.77
N ILE A 116 10.20 -2.46 -17.62
CA ILE A 116 10.82 -3.68 -17.16
C ILE A 116 9.83 -4.82 -17.40
N ILE A 117 10.22 -5.77 -18.21
CA ILE A 117 9.44 -6.99 -18.50
C ILE A 117 10.24 -8.17 -17.98
N ALA A 118 9.63 -9.00 -17.15
CA ALA A 118 10.27 -10.18 -16.57
C ALA A 118 9.35 -11.38 -16.57
N SER A 119 9.95 -12.57 -16.59
CA SER A 119 9.24 -13.80 -16.25
C SER A 119 9.31 -14.04 -14.74
N ARG A 120 8.16 -14.35 -14.15
CA ARG A 120 8.08 -14.76 -12.75
C ARG A 120 8.61 -16.17 -12.51
N ILE A 121 8.86 -16.91 -13.57
CA ILE A 121 9.35 -18.29 -13.55
C ILE A 121 10.86 -18.26 -13.74
N ASP A 122 11.60 -18.76 -12.75
CA ASP A 122 13.03 -18.90 -12.81
C ASP A 122 13.44 -20.04 -13.76
N ILE A 123 14.30 -19.77 -14.75
CA ILE A 123 14.81 -20.81 -15.64
C ILE A 123 15.68 -21.85 -14.93
N ALA A 124 16.27 -21.49 -13.79
CA ALA A 124 17.00 -22.42 -12.93
C ALA A 124 16.05 -23.08 -11.92
N GLY A 125 15.37 -24.14 -12.34
CA GLY A 125 14.51 -24.94 -11.48
C GLY A 125 13.06 -24.55 -11.39
N GLY A 126 12.59 -23.56 -12.15
CA GLY A 126 11.17 -23.20 -12.25
C GLY A 126 10.56 -22.55 -11.02
N LYS A 127 11.36 -22.00 -10.11
CA LYS A 127 10.88 -21.28 -8.91
C LYS A 127 10.08 -20.06 -9.31
N LEU A 128 8.91 -19.89 -8.68
CA LEU A 128 8.03 -18.77 -8.96
C LEU A 128 8.33 -17.56 -8.07
N TYR A 129 8.52 -16.39 -8.68
CA TYR A 129 8.52 -15.12 -7.97
C TYR A 129 7.10 -14.78 -7.47
N LEU A 130 6.90 -14.72 -6.18
CA LEU A 130 5.59 -14.49 -5.55
C LEU A 130 5.23 -13.01 -5.43
N GLY A 131 6.18 -12.16 -5.10
CA GLY A 131 6.00 -10.70 -5.01
C GLY A 131 4.95 -10.26 -4.00
N ARG A 132 5.03 -10.75 -2.78
CA ARG A 132 4.12 -10.32 -1.70
C ARG A 132 4.40 -8.86 -1.34
N ASN A 133 3.33 -8.05 -1.27
CA ASN A 133 3.39 -6.61 -0.97
C ASN A 133 4.31 -5.81 -1.91
N GLU A 134 4.50 -6.28 -3.14
CA GLU A 134 5.50 -5.75 -4.08
C GLU A 134 5.33 -4.26 -4.39
N ASN A 135 4.11 -3.72 -4.41
CA ASN A 135 3.90 -2.29 -4.64
C ASN A 135 4.42 -1.40 -3.50
N LEU A 136 4.29 -1.85 -2.24
CA LEU A 136 4.84 -1.15 -1.08
C LEU A 136 6.36 -1.25 -1.05
N ILE A 137 6.88 -2.44 -1.32
CA ILE A 137 8.32 -2.71 -1.38
C ILE A 137 8.96 -1.89 -2.50
N SER A 138 8.33 -1.85 -3.68
CA SER A 138 8.79 -1.03 -4.82
C SER A 138 8.89 0.45 -4.46
N THR A 139 7.90 1.01 -3.79
CA THR A 139 7.93 2.42 -3.38
C THR A 139 9.14 2.73 -2.49
N ARG A 140 9.47 1.85 -1.56
CA ARG A 140 10.65 1.98 -0.70
C ARG A 140 11.94 1.84 -1.50
N ILE A 141 12.01 0.83 -2.36
CA ILE A 141 13.20 0.55 -3.18
C ILE A 141 13.50 1.73 -4.12
N ILE A 142 12.49 2.32 -4.73
CA ILE A 142 12.66 3.49 -5.60
C ILE A 142 13.35 4.64 -4.84
N SER A 143 12.95 4.91 -3.60
CA SER A 143 13.62 5.91 -2.76
C SER A 143 15.07 5.53 -2.44
N GLU A 144 15.34 4.27 -2.16
CA GLU A 144 16.70 3.76 -1.95
C GLU A 144 17.58 3.90 -3.21
N LEU A 145 17.01 3.62 -4.40
CA LEU A 145 17.70 3.76 -5.68
C LEU A 145 18.03 5.22 -6.00
N GLU A 146 17.13 6.14 -5.72
CA GLU A 146 17.37 7.57 -5.92
C GLU A 146 18.61 8.03 -5.13
N ILE A 147 18.75 7.57 -3.89
CA ILE A 147 19.91 7.87 -3.04
C ILE A 147 21.17 7.14 -3.55
N ALA A 148 21.08 5.84 -3.80
CA ALA A 148 22.21 5.01 -4.18
C ALA A 148 22.83 5.41 -5.53
N HIS A 149 22.03 5.90 -6.47
CA HIS A 149 22.44 6.31 -7.82
C HIS A 149 22.56 7.83 -8.00
N GLY A 150 22.45 8.61 -6.91
CA GLY A 150 22.58 10.07 -6.97
C GLY A 150 21.50 10.78 -7.79
N LEU A 151 20.29 10.23 -7.81
CA LEU A 151 19.16 10.80 -8.53
C LEU A 151 18.41 11.83 -7.69
N THR A 152 17.60 12.66 -8.36
CA THR A 152 16.69 13.57 -7.66
C THR A 152 15.68 12.81 -6.80
N VAL A 153 15.66 13.10 -5.50
CA VAL A 153 14.72 12.49 -4.57
C VAL A 153 13.34 13.09 -4.78
N THR A 154 12.41 12.30 -5.34
CA THR A 154 11.05 12.76 -5.68
C THR A 154 10.06 12.65 -4.55
N LYS A 155 10.32 11.77 -3.59
CA LYS A 155 9.55 11.64 -2.34
C LYS A 155 10.50 11.22 -1.23
N THR A 156 10.49 11.95 -0.14
CA THR A 156 11.06 11.44 1.10
C THR A 156 10.26 10.18 1.45
N ALA A 157 10.92 9.03 1.55
CA ALA A 157 10.28 7.88 2.16
C ALA A 157 9.68 8.36 3.48
N PRO A 158 8.40 8.09 3.77
CA PRO A 158 7.86 8.45 5.05
C PRO A 158 8.79 7.82 6.09
N SER A 159 9.42 8.66 6.91
CA SER A 159 10.13 8.19 8.09
C SER A 159 9.21 7.19 8.77
N ILE A 160 9.76 6.09 9.28
CA ILE A 160 9.02 5.14 10.11
C ILE A 160 8.74 5.83 11.45
N THR A 161 8.00 6.92 11.38
CA THR A 161 7.21 7.36 12.51
C THR A 161 6.07 6.36 12.62
N PRO A 162 5.77 5.88 13.82
CA PRO A 162 4.60 5.02 14.01
C PRO A 162 3.45 5.69 13.27
N LYS A 163 2.89 5.01 12.27
CA LYS A 163 1.78 5.55 11.49
C LYS A 163 0.72 5.96 12.51
N GLN A 164 0.54 7.25 12.72
CA GLN A 164 -0.69 7.72 13.32
C GLN A 164 -1.82 7.10 12.50
N GLN A 165 -2.53 6.19 13.13
CA GLN A 165 -3.60 5.46 12.44
C GLN A 165 -4.62 6.48 12.00
N LYS A 166 -4.69 6.69 10.69
CA LYS A 166 -5.55 7.71 10.09
C LYS A 166 -7.00 7.45 10.48
N ARG A 167 -7.66 8.46 11.03
CA ARG A 167 -9.10 8.47 11.23
C ARG A 167 -9.79 8.12 9.90
N ARG A 168 -10.86 7.38 9.97
CA ARG A 168 -11.67 7.10 8.78
C ARG A 168 -12.26 8.42 8.27
N LYS A 169 -12.10 8.71 6.98
CA LYS A 169 -12.64 9.93 6.36
C LYS A 169 -14.16 10.00 6.57
N VAL A 170 -14.63 11.19 6.79
CA VAL A 170 -16.07 11.51 6.87
C VAL A 170 -16.72 11.22 5.52
N SER A 171 -17.91 10.66 5.52
CA SER A 171 -18.66 10.43 4.28
C SER A 171 -19.12 11.77 3.67
N ARG A 172 -19.38 11.77 2.36
CA ARG A 172 -19.87 12.98 1.67
C ARG A 172 -21.12 13.56 2.30
N ASN A 173 -22.05 12.71 2.75
CA ASN A 173 -23.30 13.16 3.38
C ASN A 173 -23.05 13.82 4.74
N GLU A 174 -22.14 13.28 5.54
CA GLU A 174 -21.74 13.87 6.82
C GLU A 174 -21.02 15.20 6.62
N GLN A 175 -20.20 15.32 5.57
CA GLN A 175 -19.51 16.55 5.21
C GLN A 175 -20.52 17.64 4.77
N MET A 176 -21.48 17.30 3.93
CA MET A 176 -22.55 18.23 3.52
C MET A 176 -23.40 18.70 4.69
N LEU A 177 -23.69 17.82 5.66
CA LEU A 177 -24.42 18.17 6.86
C LEU A 177 -23.62 19.16 7.73
N SER A 178 -22.34 18.92 7.89
CA SER A 178 -21.42 19.80 8.61
C SER A 178 -21.33 21.18 7.95
N GLU A 179 -21.24 21.24 6.63
CA GLU A 179 -21.22 22.49 5.87
C GLU A 179 -22.53 23.31 6.01
N ARG A 180 -23.67 22.64 6.05
CA ARG A 180 -24.98 23.28 6.23
C ARG A 180 -25.23 23.81 7.64
N THR A 181 -24.71 23.10 8.64
CA THR A 181 -24.99 23.43 10.06
C THR A 181 -23.89 24.28 10.69
N GLY A 182 -22.71 24.38 10.05
CA GLY A 182 -21.52 25.03 10.61
C GLY A 182 -20.93 24.32 11.83
N LEU A 183 -21.42 23.11 12.14
CA LEU A 183 -20.99 22.29 13.27
C LEU A 183 -20.26 21.05 12.75
N PRO A 184 -19.26 20.51 13.48
CA PRO A 184 -18.64 19.25 13.13
C PRO A 184 -19.69 18.14 13.08
N SER A 185 -19.52 17.17 12.15
CA SER A 185 -20.42 16.02 12.07
C SER A 185 -20.40 15.26 13.40
N PRO A 186 -21.48 14.55 13.78
CA PRO A 186 -21.50 13.73 14.99
C PRO A 186 -20.31 12.79 15.10
N LYS A 187 -19.87 12.22 13.98
CA LYS A 187 -18.69 11.35 13.91
C LYS A 187 -17.39 12.08 14.22
N GLU A 188 -17.16 13.26 13.62
CA GLU A 188 -15.98 14.08 13.89
C GLU A 188 -15.95 14.58 15.32
N ALA A 189 -17.09 15.04 15.83
CA ALA A 189 -17.21 15.49 17.21
C ALA A 189 -16.89 14.34 18.18
N LEU A 190 -17.42 13.14 17.93
CA LEU A 190 -17.13 11.96 18.74
C LEU A 190 -15.65 11.56 18.69
N GLN A 191 -15.03 11.57 17.51
CA GLN A 191 -13.59 11.31 17.36
C GLN A 191 -12.74 12.30 18.18
N LEU A 192 -13.10 13.58 18.18
CA LEU A 192 -12.40 14.60 18.98
C LEU A 192 -12.57 14.37 20.48
N ILE A 193 -13.76 14.01 20.92
CA ILE A 193 -14.04 13.70 22.32
C ILE A 193 -13.22 12.48 22.77
N LEU A 194 -13.20 11.42 21.97
CA LEU A 194 -12.41 10.22 22.26
C LEU A 194 -10.93 10.51 22.34
N ASP A 195 -10.38 11.24 21.37
CA ASP A 195 -8.95 11.58 21.33
C ASP A 195 -8.55 12.47 22.51
N LYS A 196 -9.39 13.45 22.88
CA LYS A 196 -9.17 14.29 24.05
C LYS A 196 -9.22 13.46 25.34
N SER A 197 -10.15 12.54 25.43
CA SER A 197 -10.30 11.67 26.61
C SER A 197 -9.14 10.69 26.78
N LEU A 198 -8.40 10.39 25.69
CA LEU A 198 -7.26 9.46 25.68
C LEU A 198 -5.89 10.17 25.68
N ALA A 199 -5.84 11.49 25.66
CA ALA A 199 -4.61 12.25 25.43
C ALA A 199 -3.53 12.02 26.49
N ASP A 200 -3.90 11.79 27.75
CA ASP A 200 -3.04 11.60 28.90
C ASP A 200 -2.89 10.14 29.32
N THR A 201 -3.22 9.21 28.45
CA THR A 201 -3.18 7.76 28.72
C THR A 201 -3.92 7.39 30.03
N PRO A 202 -5.22 7.69 30.14
CA PRO A 202 -6.01 7.40 31.34
C PRO A 202 -6.19 5.89 31.55
N ASP A 203 -6.56 5.49 32.75
CA ASP A 203 -7.07 4.13 32.96
C ASP A 203 -8.47 3.96 32.35
N LEU A 204 -8.93 2.72 32.25
CA LEU A 204 -10.21 2.42 31.62
C LEU A 204 -11.41 3.06 32.32
N LEU A 205 -11.41 3.10 33.65
CA LEU A 205 -12.51 3.71 34.43
C LEU A 205 -12.55 5.22 34.26
N THR A 206 -11.39 5.88 34.27
CA THR A 206 -11.29 7.31 34.00
C THR A 206 -11.74 7.67 32.60
N PHE A 207 -11.37 6.85 31.59
CA PHE A 207 -11.83 7.01 30.22
C PHE A 207 -13.36 6.93 30.13
N ILE A 208 -13.98 5.92 30.74
CA ILE A 208 -15.44 5.75 30.78
C ILE A 208 -16.12 6.95 31.45
N LYS A 209 -15.60 7.42 32.60
CA LYS A 209 -16.11 8.59 33.28
C LYS A 209 -16.10 9.86 32.39
N ARG A 210 -15.01 10.06 31.67
CA ARG A 210 -14.88 11.19 30.72
C ARG A 210 -15.89 11.10 29.57
N LEU A 211 -16.20 9.89 29.08
CA LEU A 211 -17.25 9.70 28.07
C LEU A 211 -18.62 10.06 28.62
N GLU A 212 -18.94 9.63 29.84
CA GLU A 212 -20.22 9.96 30.51
C GLU A 212 -20.36 11.47 30.73
N GLU A 213 -19.30 12.13 31.17
CA GLU A 213 -19.25 13.60 31.35
C GLU A 213 -19.46 14.35 30.02
N ALA A 214 -18.96 13.80 28.91
CA ALA A 214 -19.17 14.33 27.56
C ALA A 214 -20.51 13.93 26.94
N LYS A 215 -21.38 13.23 27.66
CA LYS A 215 -22.66 12.69 27.19
C LYS A 215 -22.53 11.74 26.01
N VAL A 216 -21.48 10.94 26.02
CA VAL A 216 -21.24 9.86 25.07
C VAL A 216 -21.69 8.55 25.70
N GLY A 217 -22.68 7.90 25.11
CA GLY A 217 -23.09 6.57 25.47
C GLY A 217 -22.02 5.56 25.05
N TRP A 218 -21.84 4.52 25.84
CA TRP A 218 -20.87 3.45 25.54
C TRP A 218 -21.45 2.09 25.87
N THR A 219 -21.00 1.07 25.12
CA THR A 219 -21.31 -0.33 25.37
C THR A 219 -20.04 -1.14 25.20
N ALA A 220 -19.70 -1.89 26.23
CA ALA A 220 -18.58 -2.85 26.18
C ALA A 220 -19.06 -4.15 25.53
N ASN A 221 -18.45 -4.52 24.42
CA ASN A 221 -18.74 -5.76 23.70
C ASN A 221 -17.83 -6.87 24.26
N ILE A 222 -18.35 -7.64 25.21
CA ILE A 222 -17.65 -8.73 25.86
C ILE A 222 -18.23 -10.07 25.39
N ALA A 223 -17.37 -10.96 24.91
CA ALA A 223 -17.77 -12.29 24.49
C ALA A 223 -18.22 -13.14 25.68
N SER A 224 -18.99 -14.20 25.42
CA SER A 224 -19.40 -15.17 26.46
C SER A 224 -18.22 -15.81 27.20
N THR A 225 -17.05 -15.86 26.56
CA THR A 225 -15.78 -16.32 27.15
C THR A 225 -15.13 -15.32 28.09
N GLY A 226 -15.71 -14.11 28.27
CA GLY A 226 -15.16 -13.03 29.08
C GLY A 226 -14.14 -12.16 28.35
N LYS A 227 -13.84 -12.44 27.06
CA LYS A 227 -12.90 -11.67 26.28
C LYS A 227 -13.53 -10.38 25.79
N MET A 228 -12.84 -9.24 25.97
CA MET A 228 -13.24 -7.95 25.45
C MET A 228 -12.98 -7.87 23.95
N ASN A 229 -14.01 -7.51 23.18
CA ASN A 229 -13.94 -7.34 21.74
C ASN A 229 -13.84 -5.86 21.30
N GLY A 230 -14.26 -4.94 22.17
CA GLY A 230 -14.20 -3.51 21.90
C GLY A 230 -15.40 -2.75 22.42
N PHE A 231 -15.50 -1.49 22.01
CA PHE A 231 -16.60 -0.61 22.36
C PHE A 231 -17.48 -0.27 21.17
N SER A 232 -18.76 0.00 21.47
CA SER A 232 -19.64 0.79 20.61
C SER A 232 -19.97 2.07 21.35
N PHE A 233 -20.13 3.16 20.63
CA PHE A 233 -20.39 4.48 21.19
C PHE A 233 -21.71 5.03 20.64
N GLU A 234 -22.37 5.84 21.43
CA GLU A 234 -23.58 6.59 21.00
C GLU A 234 -23.36 8.08 21.28
N TYR A 235 -23.60 8.89 20.27
CA TYR A 235 -23.44 10.33 20.38
C TYR A 235 -24.51 11.03 19.52
N ARG A 236 -25.24 11.96 20.10
CA ARG A 236 -26.38 12.65 19.45
C ARG A 236 -27.38 11.68 18.81
N ASP A 237 -27.77 10.66 19.55
CA ASP A 237 -28.71 9.60 19.15
C ASP A 237 -28.25 8.75 17.95
N ILE A 238 -26.97 8.77 17.65
CA ILE A 238 -26.37 7.97 16.58
C ILE A 238 -25.37 6.96 17.19
N ALA A 239 -25.58 5.70 16.88
CA ALA A 239 -24.70 4.63 17.32
C ALA A 239 -23.53 4.42 16.34
N PHE A 240 -22.32 4.34 16.86
CA PHE A 240 -21.09 4.11 16.10
C PHE A 240 -20.34 2.89 16.62
N LYS A 241 -20.06 1.94 15.74
CA LYS A 241 -19.07 0.90 16.03
C LYS A 241 -17.67 1.49 16.00
N ALA A 242 -16.74 1.00 16.80
CA ALA A 242 -15.36 1.45 16.79
C ALA A 242 -14.71 1.40 15.39
N SER A 243 -15.06 0.41 14.57
CA SER A 243 -14.60 0.29 13.18
C SER A 243 -15.07 1.42 12.27
N GLN A 244 -16.23 2.02 12.56
CA GLN A 244 -16.76 3.16 11.81
C GLN A 244 -16.02 4.46 12.14
N LEU A 245 -15.48 4.57 13.34
CA LEU A 245 -14.68 5.72 13.78
C LEU A 245 -13.24 5.64 13.31
N GLY A 246 -12.70 4.45 13.11
CA GLY A 246 -11.35 4.20 12.61
C GLY A 246 -10.60 3.14 13.39
N LYS A 247 -9.48 2.67 12.83
CA LYS A 247 -8.66 1.63 13.45
C LYS A 247 -8.06 2.02 14.81
N SER A 248 -7.80 3.33 15.03
CA SER A 248 -7.27 3.83 16.29
C SER A 248 -8.20 3.64 17.48
N TYR A 249 -9.48 3.35 17.23
CA TYR A 249 -10.51 3.11 18.25
C TYR A 249 -10.86 1.62 18.42
N SER A 250 -10.24 0.73 17.64
CA SER A 250 -10.34 -0.71 17.85
C SER A 250 -9.78 -1.09 19.22
N TRP A 251 -10.30 -2.17 19.83
CA TRP A 251 -9.84 -2.57 21.15
C TRP A 251 -8.33 -2.79 21.23
N ALA A 252 -7.75 -3.47 20.23
CA ALA A 252 -6.31 -3.72 20.18
C ALA A 252 -5.47 -2.43 20.18
N ASN A 253 -5.96 -1.36 19.57
CA ASN A 253 -5.28 -0.06 19.53
C ASN A 253 -5.66 0.81 20.74
N LEU A 254 -6.88 0.68 21.22
CA LEU A 254 -7.37 1.45 22.36
C LEU A 254 -6.62 1.11 23.63
N ILE A 255 -6.33 -0.16 23.89
CA ILE A 255 -5.53 -0.59 25.05
C ILE A 255 -4.11 -0.01 25.05
N ASN A 256 -3.54 0.30 23.89
CA ASN A 256 -2.25 0.96 23.79
C ASN A 256 -2.31 2.46 24.14
N ARG A 257 -3.50 3.04 24.14
CA ARG A 257 -3.79 4.44 24.50
C ARG A 257 -4.33 4.59 25.92
N LEU A 258 -4.53 3.47 26.62
CA LEU A 258 -5.02 3.39 27.99
C LEU A 258 -3.93 2.81 28.90
N ASN A 259 -3.93 3.22 30.14
CA ASN A 259 -3.25 2.49 31.22
C ASN A 259 -4.17 1.33 31.66
N TYR A 260 -4.18 0.27 30.84
CA TYR A 260 -5.13 -0.82 30.98
C TYR A 260 -4.80 -1.77 32.12
N ASN A 261 -5.79 -2.04 32.98
CA ASN A 261 -5.74 -3.06 33.99
C ASN A 261 -6.90 -4.05 33.77
N PRO A 262 -6.64 -5.37 33.61
CA PRO A 262 -7.69 -6.37 33.43
C PRO A 262 -8.78 -6.38 34.51
N ASP A 263 -8.47 -5.98 35.74
CA ASP A 263 -9.44 -5.90 36.84
C ASP A 263 -10.55 -4.87 36.58
N HIS A 264 -10.30 -3.88 35.75
CA HIS A 264 -11.30 -2.89 35.38
C HIS A 264 -12.37 -3.43 34.42
N LEU A 265 -12.13 -4.54 33.74
CA LEU A 265 -13.14 -5.21 32.92
C LEU A 265 -14.29 -5.78 33.76
N GLU A 266 -14.00 -6.28 34.94
CA GLU A 266 -15.02 -6.80 35.86
C GLU A 266 -16.00 -5.70 36.27
N ALA A 267 -15.52 -4.52 36.57
CA ALA A 267 -16.32 -3.33 36.86
C ALA A 267 -17.25 -2.93 35.69
N LEU A 268 -16.82 -3.09 34.45
CA LEU A 268 -17.64 -2.83 33.26
C LEU A 268 -18.74 -3.87 33.06
N ARG A 269 -18.51 -5.12 33.42
CA ARG A 269 -19.51 -6.20 33.35
C ARG A 269 -20.72 -5.93 34.22
N THR A 270 -20.50 -5.35 35.39
CA THR A 270 -21.56 -5.04 36.36
C THR A 270 -22.37 -3.79 35.95
N ASN A 271 -21.82 -2.90 35.15
CA ASN A 271 -22.43 -1.63 34.73
C ASN A 271 -23.02 -1.64 33.33
N THR A 272 -22.92 -2.72 32.58
CA THR A 272 -23.54 -2.83 31.26
C THR A 272 -25.03 -3.14 31.44
N PRO A 273 -25.95 -2.26 30.98
CA PRO A 273 -27.39 -2.58 31.03
C PRO A 273 -27.65 -3.86 30.25
N ALA A 274 -28.35 -4.81 30.88
CA ALA A 274 -28.82 -6.01 30.21
C ALA A 274 -29.67 -5.58 29.01
N LYS A 275 -29.32 -6.03 27.81
CA LYS A 275 -30.21 -5.92 26.64
C LYS A 275 -31.39 -6.84 26.92
N ASP A 276 -32.54 -6.26 27.23
CA ASP A 276 -33.79 -6.96 27.16
C ASP A 276 -33.99 -7.46 25.73
N HIS A 277 -34.29 -8.74 25.59
CA HIS A 277 -34.54 -9.46 24.34
C HIS A 277 -35.92 -9.09 23.77
#